data_90088ce66e9af90ea4d74c2e2f86919e
#
_entry.id   90088ce66e9af90ea4d74c2e2f86919e
#
_cell.length_a   1.000
_cell.length_b   1.000
_cell.length_c   1.000
_cell.angle_alpha   90.00
_cell.angle_beta   90.00
_cell.angle_gamma   90.00
#
_symmetry.space_group_name_H-M   'P 1'
#
loop_
_entity.id
_entity.type
_entity.pdbx_description
1 polymer ?
#
loop_
_entity_poly.entity_id
_entity_poly.type
_entity_poly.pdbx_seq_one_letter_code
_entity_poly.pdbx_strand_id
1 'polypeptide(L)'
;HIAITVPDLEAAAQFYEKSFGMTRSMESPIAILLTDGVISLAILKFKTDQQAGDERGKDFHGLHHIGFVDDDLDGMTKTIEANGGSYHMRLPNTEDGATEVKFRDPNGVVFDIVDSGYAQRAWGLKLQNG
;
A
#
# COMPACT_ATOMS: atom_id res chain seq x y z
N HIS A 1 -5.86 -3.05 -0.05
CA HIS A 1 -4.62 -2.74 0.68
C HIS A 1 -4.84 -1.55 1.62
N ILE A 2 -4.43 -1.73 2.86
CA ILE A 2 -4.45 -0.68 3.87
C ILE A 2 -3.04 -0.59 4.46
N ALA A 3 -2.46 0.62 4.48
CA ALA A 3 -1.14 0.84 5.06
C ALA A 3 -1.25 1.67 6.34
N ILE A 4 -0.62 1.18 7.38
CA ILE A 4 -0.54 1.87 8.68
C ILE A 4 0.93 2.07 9.06
N THR A 5 1.20 3.15 9.78
CA THR A 5 2.53 3.41 10.34
C THR A 5 2.53 3.14 11.83
N VAL A 6 3.62 2.55 12.31
CA VAL A 6 3.74 2.08 13.70
C VAL A 6 5.15 2.36 14.23
N PRO A 7 5.32 2.44 15.56
CA PRO A 7 6.65 2.64 16.15
C PRO A 7 7.52 1.37 16.15
N ASP A 8 6.92 0.18 16.12
CA ASP A 8 7.62 -1.11 16.17
C ASP A 8 6.96 -2.08 15.21
N LEU A 9 7.65 -2.36 14.08
CA LEU A 9 7.14 -3.24 13.03
C LEU A 9 6.80 -4.64 13.55
N GLU A 10 7.72 -5.25 14.29
CA GLU A 10 7.59 -6.64 14.72
C GLU A 10 6.46 -6.81 15.75
N ALA A 11 6.37 -5.90 16.70
CA ALA A 11 5.32 -5.93 17.71
C ALA A 11 3.93 -5.77 17.07
N ALA A 12 3.80 -4.85 16.11
CA ALA A 12 2.55 -4.65 15.39
C ALA A 12 2.19 -5.86 14.54
N ALA A 13 3.16 -6.43 13.80
CA ALA A 13 2.93 -7.61 12.99
C ALA A 13 2.44 -8.78 13.84
N GLN A 14 3.08 -9.04 14.97
CA GLN A 14 2.67 -10.13 15.89
C GLN A 14 1.25 -9.93 16.42
N PHE A 15 0.85 -8.70 16.69
CA PHE A 15 -0.52 -8.42 17.12
C PHE A 15 -1.54 -8.90 16.08
N TYR A 16 -1.34 -8.53 14.81
CA TYR A 16 -2.27 -8.90 13.74
C TYR A 16 -2.17 -10.38 13.38
N GLU A 17 -0.98 -10.97 13.42
CA GLU A 17 -0.80 -12.40 13.20
C GLU A 17 -1.54 -13.23 14.26
N LYS A 18 -1.35 -12.89 15.53
CA LYS A 18 -1.94 -13.64 16.65
C LYS A 18 -3.44 -13.39 16.83
N SER A 19 -3.88 -12.17 16.55
CA SER A 19 -5.29 -11.78 16.74
C SER A 19 -6.20 -12.21 15.60
N PHE A 20 -5.71 -12.18 14.37
CA PHE A 20 -6.54 -12.38 13.18
C PHE A 20 -6.02 -13.50 12.25
N GLY A 21 -4.96 -14.18 12.62
CA GLY A 21 -4.42 -15.27 11.83
C GLY A 21 -3.79 -14.83 10.51
N MET A 22 -3.39 -13.58 10.39
CA MET A 22 -2.75 -13.08 9.18
C MET A 22 -1.35 -13.69 9.01
N THR A 23 -0.89 -13.77 7.77
CA THR A 23 0.43 -14.30 7.43
C THR A 23 1.24 -13.23 6.68
N ARG A 24 2.58 -13.36 6.74
CA ARG A 24 3.46 -12.41 6.07
C ARG A 24 3.56 -12.73 4.58
N SER A 25 3.35 -11.72 3.75
CA SER A 25 3.51 -11.81 2.30
C SER A 25 4.80 -11.16 1.80
N MET A 26 5.32 -10.16 2.53
CA MET A 26 6.55 -9.47 2.18
C MET A 26 7.17 -8.83 3.42
N GLU A 27 8.50 -8.74 3.45
CA GLU A 27 9.24 -8.03 4.48
C GLU A 27 10.36 -7.20 3.86
N SER A 28 10.61 -6.03 4.46
CA SER A 28 11.72 -5.16 4.12
C SER A 28 12.18 -4.44 5.41
N PRO A 29 13.28 -3.64 5.36
CA PRO A 29 13.70 -2.89 6.55
C PRO A 29 12.68 -1.88 7.09
N ILE A 30 11.71 -1.47 6.26
CA ILE A 30 10.70 -0.46 6.65
C ILE A 30 9.27 -0.98 6.61
N ALA A 31 9.06 -2.26 6.24
CA ALA A 31 7.72 -2.78 6.01
C ALA A 31 7.61 -4.26 6.37
N ILE A 32 6.46 -4.62 6.92
CA ILE A 32 5.99 -5.99 7.00
C ILE A 32 4.58 -5.99 6.42
N LEU A 33 4.36 -6.73 5.33
CA LEU A 33 3.05 -6.87 4.72
C LEU A 33 2.41 -8.17 5.18
N LEU A 34 1.19 -8.07 5.70
CA LEU A 34 0.39 -9.19 6.17
C LEU A 34 -0.83 -9.37 5.29
N THR A 35 -1.33 -10.58 5.22
CA THR A 35 -2.55 -10.88 4.46
C THR A 35 -3.35 -12.02 5.07
N ASP A 36 -4.65 -12.02 4.83
CA ASP A 36 -5.54 -13.17 5.04
C ASP A 36 -6.03 -13.75 3.69
N GLY A 37 -5.46 -13.28 2.58
CA GLY A 37 -5.85 -13.64 1.22
C GLY A 37 -6.90 -12.73 0.60
N VAL A 38 -7.62 -11.96 1.42
CA VAL A 38 -8.67 -11.02 0.99
C VAL A 38 -8.19 -9.59 1.07
N ILE A 39 -7.51 -9.22 2.16
CA ILE A 39 -6.96 -7.88 2.36
C ILE A 39 -5.45 -7.96 2.58
N SER A 40 -4.75 -6.92 2.14
CA SER A 40 -3.35 -6.68 2.48
C SER A 40 -3.26 -5.57 3.52
N LEU A 41 -2.56 -5.84 4.61
CA LEU A 41 -2.23 -4.86 5.64
C LEU A 41 -0.74 -4.60 5.61
N ALA A 42 -0.34 -3.43 5.14
CA ALA A 42 1.05 -3.00 5.15
C ALA A 42 1.35 -2.29 6.48
N ILE A 43 2.30 -2.83 7.22
CA ILE A 43 2.79 -2.24 8.46
C ILE A 43 4.11 -1.56 8.14
N LEU A 44 4.19 -0.24 8.35
CA LEU A 44 5.29 0.58 7.88
C LEU A 44 5.96 1.33 9.03
N LYS A 45 7.28 1.50 8.89
CA LYS A 45 8.05 2.40 9.75
C LYS A 45 9.08 3.11 8.88
N PHE A 46 8.79 4.36 8.53
CA PHE A 46 9.68 5.16 7.70
C PHE A 46 10.88 5.66 8.49
N LYS A 47 12.02 5.80 7.80
CA LYS A 47 13.26 6.29 8.39
C LYS A 47 13.37 7.81 8.34
N THR A 48 12.71 8.45 7.37
CA THR A 48 12.76 9.89 7.16
C THR A 48 11.38 10.44 6.82
N ASP A 49 11.16 11.74 7.05
CA ASP A 49 9.92 12.40 6.65
C ASP A 49 9.71 12.32 5.14
N GLN A 50 10.80 12.45 4.36
CA GLN A 50 10.74 12.35 2.92
C GLN A 50 10.30 10.95 2.45
N GLN A 51 10.78 9.89 3.10
CA GLN A 51 10.38 8.52 2.80
C GLN A 51 8.90 8.28 3.13
N ALA A 52 8.38 8.94 4.17
CA ALA A 52 6.95 8.91 4.50
C ALA A 52 6.08 9.67 3.50
N GLY A 53 6.69 10.39 2.57
CA GLY A 53 5.99 11.27 1.65
C GLY A 53 5.56 12.55 2.34
N ASP A 54 4.54 13.22 1.82
CA ASP A 54 4.01 14.45 2.41
C ASP A 54 2.96 14.16 3.50
N GLU A 55 2.86 12.92 3.95
CA GLU A 55 1.80 12.46 4.83
C GLU A 55 2.27 12.41 6.29
N ARG A 56 2.25 13.55 6.97
CA ARG A 56 2.39 13.69 8.43
C ARG A 56 3.77 13.31 9.01
N GLY A 57 4.73 12.93 8.16
CA GLY A 57 6.10 12.63 8.58
C GLY A 57 6.30 11.23 9.17
N LYS A 58 7.56 10.90 9.44
CA LYS A 58 7.98 9.57 9.90
C LYS A 58 7.49 9.18 11.29
N ASP A 59 7.16 10.16 12.12
CA ASP A 59 6.76 9.94 13.51
C ASP A 59 5.23 9.87 13.70
N PHE A 60 4.46 10.01 12.62
CA PHE A 60 3.03 9.77 12.67
C PHE A 60 2.74 8.28 12.75
N HIS A 61 1.81 7.89 13.63
CA HIS A 61 1.36 6.51 13.76
C HIS A 61 -0.14 6.42 13.51
N GLY A 62 -0.55 5.50 12.63
CA GLY A 62 -1.93 5.32 12.25
C GLY A 62 -2.09 5.03 10.75
N LEU A 63 -3.29 5.31 10.23
CA LEU A 63 -3.59 5.07 8.83
C LEU A 63 -2.78 6.02 7.94
N HIS A 64 -2.01 5.46 7.02
CA HIS A 64 -1.16 6.21 6.10
C HIS A 64 -1.80 6.35 4.72
N HIS A 65 -2.21 5.25 4.12
CA HIS A 65 -2.87 5.27 2.81
C HIS A 65 -3.67 3.97 2.58
N ILE A 66 -4.48 3.99 1.53
CA ILE A 66 -5.21 2.81 1.06
C ILE A 66 -4.79 2.48 -0.37
N GLY A 67 -5.11 1.29 -0.86
CA GLY A 67 -4.71 0.88 -2.19
C GLY A 67 -5.76 0.02 -2.88
N PHE A 68 -5.76 0.12 -4.21
CA PHE A 68 -6.68 -0.61 -5.07
C PHE A 68 -5.89 -1.35 -6.16
N VAL A 69 -6.53 -2.33 -6.77
CA VAL A 69 -5.94 -3.11 -7.85
C VAL A 69 -6.64 -2.78 -9.15
N ASP A 70 -5.87 -2.44 -10.19
CA ASP A 70 -6.40 -2.29 -11.54
C ASP A 70 -5.28 -2.53 -12.55
N ASP A 71 -5.54 -3.33 -13.57
CA ASP A 71 -4.55 -3.66 -14.60
C ASP A 71 -4.47 -2.61 -15.72
N ASP A 72 -5.42 -1.69 -15.79
CA ASP A 72 -5.41 -0.59 -16.75
C ASP A 72 -5.06 0.73 -16.08
N LEU A 73 -3.76 0.91 -15.80
CA LEU A 73 -3.28 2.11 -15.11
C LEU A 73 -3.56 3.39 -15.87
N ASP A 74 -3.39 3.38 -17.21
CA ASP A 74 -3.65 4.57 -18.02
C ASP A 74 -5.13 4.95 -18.02
N GLY A 75 -6.02 3.96 -18.14
CA GLY A 75 -7.47 4.17 -18.06
C GLY A 75 -7.89 4.66 -16.68
N MET A 76 -7.32 4.08 -15.63
CA MET A 76 -7.60 4.50 -14.26
C MET A 76 -7.12 5.92 -13.98
N THR A 77 -5.94 6.30 -14.49
CA THR A 77 -5.45 7.67 -14.36
C THR A 77 -6.45 8.68 -14.95
N LYS A 78 -6.94 8.41 -16.15
CA LYS A 78 -7.94 9.27 -16.79
C LYS A 78 -9.24 9.33 -16.00
N THR A 79 -9.71 8.20 -15.52
CA THR A 79 -10.94 8.11 -14.73
C THR A 79 -10.79 8.88 -13.40
N ILE A 80 -9.69 8.71 -12.71
CA ILE A 80 -9.40 9.39 -11.44
C ILE A 80 -9.39 10.91 -11.65
N GLU A 81 -8.67 11.38 -12.68
CA GLU A 81 -8.58 12.81 -12.97
C GLU A 81 -9.94 13.39 -13.39
N ALA A 82 -10.72 12.66 -14.18
CA ALA A 82 -12.07 13.08 -14.59
C ALA A 82 -13.03 13.20 -13.40
N ASN A 83 -12.76 12.49 -12.30
CA ASN A 83 -13.60 12.50 -11.10
C ASN A 83 -13.02 13.35 -9.96
N GLY A 84 -12.04 14.20 -10.25
CA GLY A 84 -11.54 15.17 -9.27
C GLY A 84 -10.33 14.72 -8.47
N GLY A 85 -9.81 13.54 -8.75
CA GLY A 85 -8.54 13.08 -8.17
C GLY A 85 -7.34 13.63 -8.91
N SER A 86 -6.15 13.41 -8.37
CA SER A 86 -4.90 13.89 -8.99
C SER A 86 -3.77 12.89 -8.81
N TYR A 87 -2.85 12.89 -9.78
CA TYR A 87 -1.61 12.13 -9.68
C TYR A 87 -0.73 12.70 -8.57
N HIS A 88 -0.12 11.83 -7.78
CA HIS A 88 0.79 12.23 -6.71
C HIS A 88 2.24 11.83 -7.02
N MET A 89 2.51 10.53 -7.14
CA MET A 89 3.87 10.06 -7.42
C MET A 89 3.85 8.62 -7.91
N ARG A 90 4.93 8.23 -8.56
CA ARG A 90 5.18 6.84 -8.95
C ARG A 90 6.39 6.33 -8.18
N LEU A 91 6.26 5.18 -7.53
CA LEU A 91 7.40 4.53 -6.91
C LEU A 91 8.26 3.86 -7.97
N PRO A 92 9.59 3.82 -7.76
CA PRO A 92 10.49 3.11 -8.68
C PRO A 92 10.05 1.66 -8.85
N ASN A 93 10.29 1.12 -10.04
CA ASN A 93 10.03 -0.28 -10.30
C ASN A 93 10.72 -1.15 -9.25
N THR A 94 9.98 -2.08 -8.68
CA THR A 94 10.55 -3.17 -7.92
C THR A 94 11.30 -4.10 -8.87
N GLU A 95 12.11 -5.01 -8.34
CA GLU A 95 12.94 -5.93 -9.15
C GLU A 95 12.14 -6.73 -10.17
N ASP A 96 10.86 -6.92 -9.95
CA ASP A 96 9.96 -7.66 -10.83
C ASP A 96 9.22 -6.77 -11.87
N GLY A 97 9.57 -5.49 -11.95
CA GLY A 97 8.97 -4.56 -12.91
C GLY A 97 7.58 -4.07 -12.56
N ALA A 98 7.08 -4.43 -11.39
CA ALA A 98 5.78 -3.95 -10.92
C ALA A 98 5.82 -2.45 -10.65
N THR A 99 4.73 -1.78 -10.92
CA THR A 99 4.59 -0.34 -10.73
C THR A 99 3.51 -0.05 -9.70
N GLU A 100 3.87 0.78 -8.74
CA GLU A 100 2.93 1.32 -7.77
C GLU A 100 2.80 2.82 -8.02
N VAL A 101 1.60 3.29 -8.33
CA VAL A 101 1.33 4.70 -8.58
C VAL A 101 0.41 5.24 -7.50
N LYS A 102 0.77 6.38 -6.96
CA LYS A 102 0.00 7.06 -5.92
C LYS A 102 -0.77 8.23 -6.51
N PHE A 103 -1.99 8.36 -6.05
CA PHE A 103 -2.91 9.44 -6.39
C PHE A 103 -3.46 10.08 -5.12
N ARG A 104 -4.14 11.20 -5.28
CA ARG A 104 -4.93 11.82 -4.21
C ARG A 104 -6.38 11.86 -4.64
N ASP A 105 -7.28 11.54 -3.70
CA ASP A 105 -8.71 11.72 -3.92
C ASP A 105 -9.08 13.22 -3.85
N PRO A 106 -10.34 13.60 -4.09
CA PRO A 106 -10.75 15.01 -4.03
C PRO A 106 -10.54 15.69 -2.67
N ASN A 107 -10.34 14.91 -1.62
CA ASN A 107 -10.10 15.42 -0.27
C ASN A 107 -8.60 15.37 0.14
N GLY A 108 -7.73 14.99 -0.79
CA GLY A 108 -6.29 14.90 -0.55
C GLY A 108 -5.82 13.59 0.06
N VAL A 109 -6.69 12.60 0.23
CA VAL A 109 -6.31 11.30 0.77
C VAL A 109 -5.48 10.51 -0.26
N VAL A 110 -4.32 10.04 0.15
CA VAL A 110 -3.43 9.26 -0.72
C VAL A 110 -3.95 7.83 -0.87
N PHE A 111 -3.95 7.34 -2.10
CA PHE A 111 -4.22 5.95 -2.39
C PHE A 111 -3.31 5.44 -3.52
N ASP A 112 -3.10 4.12 -3.52
CA ASP A 112 -2.26 3.44 -4.51
C ASP A 112 -3.11 2.74 -5.55
N ILE A 113 -2.59 2.65 -6.78
CA ILE A 113 -3.05 1.68 -7.77
C ILE A 113 -1.88 0.77 -8.10
N VAL A 114 -2.11 -0.54 -8.03
CA VAL A 114 -1.14 -1.56 -8.45
C VAL A 114 -1.81 -2.53 -9.41
N ASP A 115 -1.02 -3.24 -10.21
CA ASP A 115 -1.55 -4.29 -11.06
C ASP A 115 -1.85 -5.58 -10.25
N SER A 116 -2.59 -6.50 -10.87
CA SER A 116 -2.98 -7.75 -10.23
C SER A 116 -1.79 -8.65 -9.91
N GLY A 117 -0.75 -8.62 -10.74
CA GLY A 117 0.48 -9.39 -10.48
C GLY A 117 1.18 -8.95 -9.20
N TYR A 118 1.34 -7.66 -9.01
CA TYR A 118 1.92 -7.10 -7.78
C TYR A 118 1.05 -7.42 -6.56
N ALA A 119 -0.26 -7.25 -6.69
CA ALA A 119 -1.20 -7.56 -5.60
C ALA A 119 -1.12 -9.02 -5.17
N GLN A 120 -0.97 -9.94 -6.11
CA GLN A 120 -0.82 -11.35 -5.79
C GLN A 120 0.52 -11.67 -5.13
N ARG A 121 1.63 -11.12 -5.65
CA ARG A 121 2.97 -11.41 -5.14
C ARG A 121 3.28 -10.68 -3.83
N ALA A 122 3.13 -9.36 -3.82
CA ALA A 122 3.55 -8.54 -2.68
C ALA A 122 2.46 -8.41 -1.63
N TRP A 123 1.21 -8.21 -2.05
CA TRP A 123 0.10 -8.07 -1.13
C TRP A 123 -0.50 -9.39 -0.69
N GLY A 124 -0.14 -10.50 -1.35
CA GLY A 124 -0.62 -11.83 -1.02
C GLY A 124 -2.11 -12.04 -1.24
N LEU A 125 -2.72 -11.25 -2.11
CA LEU A 125 -4.15 -11.35 -2.39
C LEU A 125 -4.47 -12.54 -3.29
N LYS A 126 -5.60 -13.19 -3.03
CA LYS A 126 -6.18 -14.20 -3.90
C LYS A 126 -7.24 -13.54 -4.76
N LEU A 127 -6.82 -13.08 -5.95
CA LEU A 127 -7.73 -12.39 -6.85
C LEU A 127 -8.58 -13.39 -7.61
N GLN A 128 -9.87 -13.08 -7.75
CA GLN A 128 -10.76 -13.88 -8.59
C GLN A 128 -10.48 -13.54 -10.04
N ASN A 129 -10.31 -14.58 -10.86
CA ASN A 129 -10.27 -14.45 -12.31
C ASN A 129 -11.70 -14.31 -12.79
N GLY A 130 -12.14 -13.07 -12.95
CA GLY A 130 -13.49 -12.79 -13.41
C GLY A 130 -13.53 -12.26 -14.80
#